data_543d7a0cb4f1f9d88e2d590fdf83ae3b
#
_entry.id   543d7a0cb4f1f9d88e2d590fdf83ae3b
#
_cell.length_a   1.000
_cell.length_b   1.000
_cell.length_c   1.000
_cell.angle_alpha   90.00
_cell.angle_beta   90.00
_cell.angle_gamma   90.00
#
_symmetry.space_group_name_H-M   'P 1'
#
loop_
_entity.id
_entity.type
_entity.pdbx_description
1 polymer ?
#
loop_
_entity_poly.entity_id
_entity_poly.type
_entity_poly.pdbx_seq_one_letter_code
_entity_poly.pdbx_strand_id
1 'polypeptide(L)'
;MLKNYNYRPTSVFIYFCLFVSFSCTGLKGYFNTFYNAEQYFDKAEKIRLQNRGDKLPKTAFDHYEKVIEKSEYVIDTYPEFKFRKKAQLLIAQSHFYRNEYDEASAMLLSMSEEFGDQVTLEYSFWSAMIKWREGKVQAAINLLSSLNNAKINNNEKAKIYMAIAEIYFDEKMESESMDYLEKAAEIIKDPAEKGQIYYRIADLSFENKVYDRALASYQQVIKNSQSKKQVQEANLRSVQIYRLNGDLDKATKTIKGMLLDDVFKPIFGSLELELVKLYDQQKMFTEANNRLESILQDYPKTKASAEAYYILGNYAISQEW
;
A
#
# COMPACT_ATOMS: atom_id res chain seq x y z
N MET A 1 58.46 3.91 61.54
CA MET A 1 58.70 4.19 60.07
C MET A 1 57.58 3.55 59.29
N LEU A 2 56.54 4.29 58.96
CA LEU A 2 55.44 3.84 58.14
C LEU A 2 55.59 4.54 56.77
N LYS A 3 55.85 3.77 55.70
CA LYS A 3 55.92 4.28 54.33
C LYS A 3 54.50 4.48 53.79
N ASN A 4 54.12 5.72 53.49
CA ASN A 4 52.91 6.10 52.76
C ASN A 4 53.02 5.67 51.27
N TYR A 5 52.18 4.78 50.85
CA TYR A 5 51.95 4.53 49.40
C TYR A 5 50.87 5.50 48.91
N ASN A 6 51.29 6.50 48.13
CA ASN A 6 50.40 7.39 47.40
C ASN A 6 49.86 6.63 46.16
N TYR A 7 48.65 6.11 46.22
CA TYR A 7 47.91 5.68 45.03
C TYR A 7 47.45 6.92 44.30
N ARG A 8 47.91 7.08 43.03
CA ARG A 8 47.40 8.10 42.11
C ARG A 8 46.12 7.55 41.46
N PRO A 9 44.93 8.14 41.71
CA PRO A 9 43.66 7.64 41.14
C PRO A 9 43.48 7.96 39.63
N THR A 10 44.43 8.65 39.02
CA THR A 10 44.32 9.12 37.63
C THR A 10 44.47 8.03 36.58
N SER A 11 45.25 6.97 36.87
CA SER A 11 45.45 5.89 35.85
C SER A 11 44.24 4.95 35.72
N VAL A 12 43.54 4.67 36.81
CA VAL A 12 42.34 3.79 36.76
C VAL A 12 41.18 4.46 36.01
N PHE A 13 41.04 5.79 36.16
CA PHE A 13 40.00 6.56 35.49
C PHE A 13 40.24 6.67 33.98
N ILE A 14 41.50 6.75 33.53
CA ILE A 14 41.86 6.77 32.10
C ILE A 14 41.55 5.42 31.43
N TYR A 15 41.83 4.29 32.09
CA TYR A 15 41.48 2.97 31.55
C TYR A 15 39.97 2.74 31.53
N PHE A 16 39.23 3.22 32.51
CA PHE A 16 37.76 3.14 32.51
C PHE A 16 37.13 4.01 31.41
N CYS A 17 37.64 5.22 31.16
CA CYS A 17 37.18 6.07 30.06
C CYS A 17 37.52 5.51 28.67
N LEU A 18 38.67 4.85 28.52
CA LEU A 18 39.04 4.16 27.29
C LEU A 18 38.11 2.94 27.00
N PHE A 19 37.76 2.16 28.01
CA PHE A 19 36.87 1.00 27.87
C PHE A 19 35.44 1.43 27.52
N VAL A 20 34.93 2.53 28.08
CA VAL A 20 33.61 3.08 27.77
C VAL A 20 33.55 3.68 26.37
N SER A 21 34.64 4.31 25.88
CA SER A 21 34.70 4.88 24.54
C SER A 21 34.77 3.81 23.44
N PHE A 22 35.42 2.67 23.66
CA PHE A 22 35.41 1.54 22.72
C PHE A 22 34.07 0.82 22.67
N SER A 23 33.35 0.72 23.79
CA SER A 23 31.98 0.14 23.83
C SER A 23 30.95 1.01 23.09
N CYS A 24 31.05 2.35 23.16
CA CYS A 24 30.13 3.27 22.51
C CYS A 24 30.30 3.35 21.00
N THR A 25 31.52 3.19 20.46
CA THR A 25 31.75 3.25 19.01
C THR A 25 31.26 1.99 18.29
N GLY A 26 31.42 0.82 18.88
CA GLY A 26 30.87 -0.44 18.32
C GLY A 26 29.34 -0.46 18.30
N LEU A 27 28.70 -0.07 19.41
CA LEU A 27 27.24 0.04 19.52
C LEU A 27 26.63 1.04 18.51
N LYS A 28 27.25 2.21 18.33
CA LYS A 28 26.78 3.20 17.35
C LYS A 28 26.92 2.71 15.90
N GLY A 29 28.00 2.01 15.56
CA GLY A 29 28.23 1.49 14.22
C GLY A 29 27.19 0.46 13.79
N TYR A 30 26.86 -0.46 14.69
CA TYR A 30 25.92 -1.53 14.38
C TYR A 30 24.46 -1.07 14.33
N PHE A 31 24.04 -0.20 15.26
CA PHE A 31 22.70 0.43 15.18
C PHE A 31 22.54 1.23 13.91
N ASN A 32 23.56 1.93 13.47
CA ASN A 32 23.53 2.72 12.25
C ASN A 32 23.42 1.83 11.00
N THR A 33 24.13 0.69 10.96
CA THR A 33 24.07 -0.25 9.82
C THR A 33 22.72 -0.91 9.72
N PHE A 34 22.14 -1.39 10.83
CA PHE A 34 20.81 -1.99 10.84
C PHE A 34 19.72 -0.96 10.53
N TYR A 35 19.79 0.24 11.11
CA TYR A 35 18.88 1.33 10.76
C TYR A 35 18.92 1.66 9.27
N ASN A 36 20.11 1.67 8.66
CA ASN A 36 20.23 1.86 7.23
C ASN A 36 19.60 0.71 6.43
N ALA A 37 19.68 -0.54 6.89
CA ALA A 37 18.97 -1.66 6.28
C ALA A 37 17.45 -1.42 6.28
N GLU A 38 16.87 -1.03 7.41
CA GLU A 38 15.44 -0.68 7.52
C GLU A 38 15.07 0.47 6.57
N GLN A 39 15.89 1.53 6.49
CA GLN A 39 15.65 2.64 5.58
C GLN A 39 15.70 2.24 4.11
N TYR A 40 16.59 1.31 3.73
CA TYR A 40 16.60 0.77 2.37
C TYR A 40 15.36 -0.09 2.09
N PHE A 41 14.92 -0.88 3.07
CA PHE A 41 13.70 -1.66 2.95
C PHE A 41 12.48 -0.76 2.74
N ASP A 42 12.31 0.29 3.56
CA ASP A 42 11.21 1.24 3.44
C ASP A 42 11.20 1.94 2.06
N LYS A 43 12.38 2.30 1.54
CA LYS A 43 12.51 2.88 0.19
C LYS A 43 12.12 1.88 -0.89
N ALA A 44 12.57 0.63 -0.78
CA ALA A 44 12.22 -0.43 -1.72
C ALA A 44 10.71 -0.69 -1.73
N GLU A 45 10.10 -0.84 -0.55
CA GLU A 45 8.65 -1.02 -0.41
C GLU A 45 7.86 0.15 -0.99
N LYS A 46 8.28 1.38 -0.72
CA LYS A 46 7.64 2.56 -1.29
C LYS A 46 7.64 2.54 -2.82
N ILE A 47 8.78 2.20 -3.44
CA ILE A 47 8.91 2.11 -4.90
C ILE A 47 8.06 0.95 -5.42
N ARG A 48 8.11 -0.22 -4.78
CA ARG A 48 7.33 -1.40 -5.15
C ARG A 48 5.83 -1.11 -5.12
N LEU A 49 5.33 -0.50 -4.04
CA LEU A 49 3.91 -0.18 -3.86
C LEU A 49 3.42 0.92 -4.82
N GLN A 50 4.30 1.82 -5.26
CA GLN A 50 3.98 2.85 -6.24
C GLN A 50 4.01 2.33 -7.68
N ASN A 51 4.70 1.22 -7.92
CA ASN A 51 4.80 0.60 -9.23
C ASN A 51 3.62 -0.35 -9.45
N ARG A 52 2.76 -0.02 -10.40
CA ARG A 52 1.62 -0.87 -10.80
C ARG A 52 1.96 -1.86 -11.92
N GLY A 53 3.23 -1.98 -12.28
CA GLY A 53 3.70 -2.90 -13.34
C GLY A 53 4.09 -4.27 -12.77
N ASP A 54 4.09 -5.29 -13.64
CA ASP A 54 4.41 -6.68 -13.28
C ASP A 54 5.87 -6.90 -12.86
N LYS A 55 6.76 -5.97 -13.19
CA LYS A 55 8.19 -6.10 -12.90
C LYS A 55 8.63 -5.13 -11.81
N LEU A 56 9.37 -5.64 -10.84
CA LEU A 56 10.00 -4.83 -9.81
C LEU A 56 10.96 -3.81 -10.46
N PRO A 57 10.84 -2.50 -10.20
CA PRO A 57 11.78 -1.50 -10.67
C PRO A 57 13.21 -1.79 -10.20
N LYS A 58 14.19 -1.58 -11.08
CA LYS A 58 15.60 -1.82 -10.76
C LYS A 58 16.05 -1.12 -9.48
N THR A 59 15.60 0.10 -9.24
CA THR A 59 15.91 0.86 -8.02
C THR A 59 15.38 0.19 -6.75
N ALA A 60 14.20 -0.46 -6.78
CA ALA A 60 13.70 -1.24 -5.65
C ALA A 60 14.55 -2.51 -5.46
N PHE A 61 14.88 -3.19 -6.55
CA PHE A 61 15.75 -4.37 -6.55
C PHE A 61 17.10 -4.06 -5.90
N ASP A 62 17.77 -2.98 -6.33
CA ASP A 62 19.07 -2.53 -5.78
C ASP A 62 18.95 -2.14 -4.28
N HIS A 63 17.80 -1.62 -3.85
CA HIS A 63 17.56 -1.33 -2.44
C HIS A 63 17.40 -2.59 -1.60
N TYR A 64 16.66 -3.61 -2.07
CA TYR A 64 16.56 -4.90 -1.38
C TYR A 64 17.91 -5.59 -1.25
N GLU A 65 18.77 -5.50 -2.27
CA GLU A 65 20.15 -6.01 -2.21
C GLU A 65 20.94 -5.35 -1.06
N LYS A 66 20.83 -4.03 -0.91
CA LYS A 66 21.46 -3.32 0.21
C LYS A 66 20.87 -3.70 1.57
N VAL A 67 19.58 -4.07 1.64
CA VAL A 67 19.00 -4.61 2.88
C VAL A 67 19.67 -5.92 3.24
N ILE A 68 19.80 -6.84 2.29
CA ILE A 68 20.44 -8.15 2.49
C ILE A 68 21.87 -7.94 2.98
N GLU A 69 22.71 -7.24 2.20
CA GLU A 69 24.12 -6.96 2.52
C GLU A 69 24.31 -6.41 3.95
N LYS A 70 23.52 -5.39 4.31
CA LYS A 70 23.65 -4.72 5.62
C LYS A 70 23.12 -5.56 6.77
N SER A 71 22.05 -6.32 6.53
CA SER A 71 21.48 -7.20 7.55
C SER A 71 22.39 -8.41 7.81
N GLU A 72 22.98 -9.02 6.77
CA GLU A 72 23.98 -10.08 6.89
C GLU A 72 25.20 -9.58 7.64
N TYR A 73 25.77 -8.42 7.25
CA TYR A 73 26.89 -7.84 7.97
C TYR A 73 26.64 -7.69 9.47
N VAL A 74 25.44 -7.24 9.84
CA VAL A 74 25.09 -7.08 11.25
C VAL A 74 24.96 -8.43 11.97
N ILE A 75 24.37 -9.43 11.32
CA ILE A 75 24.19 -10.78 11.87
C ILE A 75 25.55 -11.45 12.10
N ASP A 76 26.48 -11.32 11.13
CA ASP A 76 27.80 -11.97 11.17
C ASP A 76 28.74 -11.28 12.13
N THR A 77 28.72 -9.94 12.14
CA THR A 77 29.66 -9.15 12.96
C THR A 77 29.25 -9.09 14.43
N TYR A 78 27.93 -9.18 14.70
CA TYR A 78 27.39 -9.00 16.05
C TYR A 78 26.45 -10.16 16.43
N PRO A 79 26.97 -11.35 16.81
CA PRO A 79 26.16 -12.54 17.12
C PRO A 79 25.04 -12.31 18.15
N GLU A 80 25.34 -11.50 19.17
CA GLU A 80 24.39 -11.13 20.26
C GLU A 80 23.47 -9.97 19.90
N PHE A 81 23.24 -9.74 18.61
CA PHE A 81 22.44 -8.60 18.17
C PHE A 81 20.97 -8.70 18.57
N LYS A 82 20.49 -7.72 19.34
CA LYS A 82 19.12 -7.65 19.87
C LYS A 82 18.03 -7.82 18.79
N PHE A 83 18.27 -7.30 17.57
CA PHE A 83 17.30 -7.33 16.47
C PHE A 83 17.65 -8.39 15.40
N ARG A 84 18.45 -9.41 15.76
CA ARG A 84 18.86 -10.49 14.85
C ARG A 84 17.66 -11.13 14.15
N LYS A 85 16.59 -11.45 14.90
CA LYS A 85 15.33 -11.94 14.36
C LYS A 85 14.76 -11.02 13.27
N LYS A 86 14.74 -9.71 13.53
CA LYS A 86 14.23 -8.72 12.57
C LYS A 86 15.14 -8.60 11.33
N ALA A 87 16.45 -8.70 11.51
CA ALA A 87 17.40 -8.67 10.41
C ALA A 87 17.22 -9.89 9.49
N GLN A 88 17.10 -11.08 10.04
CA GLN A 88 16.82 -12.31 9.26
C GLN A 88 15.47 -12.21 8.51
N LEU A 89 14.44 -11.66 9.15
CA LEU A 89 13.15 -11.44 8.49
C LEU A 89 13.27 -10.45 7.32
N LEU A 90 14.03 -9.35 7.49
CA LEU A 90 14.28 -8.40 6.40
C LEU A 90 15.03 -9.04 5.22
N ILE A 91 15.99 -9.94 5.50
CA ILE A 91 16.69 -10.70 4.46
C ILE A 91 15.69 -11.58 3.71
N ALA A 92 14.89 -12.39 4.41
CA ALA A 92 13.90 -13.28 3.81
C ALA A 92 12.88 -12.52 2.95
N GLN A 93 12.38 -11.39 3.45
CA GLN A 93 11.45 -10.52 2.72
C GLN A 93 12.10 -9.92 1.47
N SER A 94 13.36 -9.49 1.58
CA SER A 94 14.10 -8.91 0.45
C SER A 94 14.33 -9.94 -0.66
N HIS A 95 14.74 -11.14 -0.31
CA HIS A 95 14.84 -12.25 -1.27
C HIS A 95 13.49 -12.58 -1.91
N PHE A 96 12.41 -12.65 -1.12
CA PHE A 96 11.07 -12.86 -1.66
C PHE A 96 10.69 -11.83 -2.72
N TYR A 97 10.86 -10.54 -2.45
CA TYR A 97 10.51 -9.48 -3.40
C TYR A 97 11.45 -9.40 -4.62
N ARG A 98 12.64 -9.98 -4.51
CA ARG A 98 13.57 -10.16 -5.64
C ARG A 98 13.27 -11.42 -6.46
N ASN A 99 12.26 -12.20 -6.07
CA ASN A 99 11.89 -13.51 -6.62
C ASN A 99 12.97 -14.61 -6.40
N GLU A 100 13.77 -14.47 -5.39
CA GLU A 100 14.81 -15.41 -4.94
C GLU A 100 14.20 -16.30 -3.84
N TYR A 101 13.29 -17.20 -4.24
CA TYR A 101 12.43 -17.92 -3.29
C TYR A 101 13.17 -19.01 -2.51
N ASP A 102 14.21 -19.60 -3.08
CA ASP A 102 15.03 -20.61 -2.40
C ASP A 102 15.83 -19.96 -1.26
N GLU A 103 16.42 -18.80 -1.50
CA GLU A 103 17.16 -18.02 -0.51
C GLU A 103 16.22 -17.50 0.58
N ALA A 104 15.03 -17.01 0.21
CA ALA A 104 14.02 -16.62 1.17
C ALA A 104 13.60 -17.78 2.07
N SER A 105 13.37 -18.97 1.50
CA SER A 105 13.01 -20.18 2.25
C SER A 105 14.13 -20.63 3.19
N ALA A 106 15.39 -20.61 2.73
CA ALA A 106 16.55 -20.97 3.53
C ALA A 106 16.71 -20.02 4.74
N MET A 107 16.54 -18.73 4.53
CA MET A 107 16.61 -17.75 5.63
C MET A 107 15.45 -17.92 6.62
N LEU A 108 14.23 -18.19 6.15
CA LEU A 108 13.09 -18.47 7.03
C LEU A 108 13.31 -19.75 7.87
N LEU A 109 13.87 -20.79 7.26
CA LEU A 109 14.22 -22.04 7.97
C LEU A 109 15.25 -21.76 9.05
N SER A 110 16.36 -21.09 8.72
CA SER A 110 17.39 -20.68 9.67
C SER A 110 16.82 -19.87 10.84
N MET A 111 15.92 -18.91 10.55
CA MET A 111 15.22 -18.12 11.56
C MET A 111 14.34 -19.02 12.46
N SER A 112 13.64 -20.01 11.89
CA SER A 112 12.81 -20.94 12.66
C SER A 112 13.63 -21.88 13.55
N GLU A 113 14.78 -22.35 13.07
CA GLU A 113 15.70 -23.17 13.85
C GLU A 113 16.31 -22.40 15.02
N GLU A 114 16.65 -21.12 14.82
CA GLU A 114 17.25 -20.28 15.86
C GLU A 114 16.24 -19.79 16.89
N PHE A 115 15.03 -19.39 16.50
CA PHE A 115 14.06 -18.72 17.39
C PHE A 115 12.83 -19.57 17.75
N GLY A 116 12.63 -20.72 17.10
CA GLY A 116 11.53 -21.65 17.38
C GLY A 116 10.15 -20.98 17.33
N ASP A 117 9.34 -21.19 18.36
CA ASP A 117 7.97 -20.71 18.45
C ASP A 117 7.81 -19.18 18.37
N GLN A 118 8.88 -18.43 18.64
CA GLN A 118 8.84 -16.95 18.62
C GLN A 118 8.66 -16.37 17.21
N VAL A 119 8.83 -17.16 16.17
CA VAL A 119 8.75 -16.76 14.75
C VAL A 119 7.75 -17.57 13.94
N THR A 120 6.96 -18.40 14.60
CA THR A 120 6.00 -19.31 13.91
C THR A 120 5.05 -18.54 12.98
N LEU A 121 4.59 -17.36 13.39
CA LEU A 121 3.69 -16.53 12.58
C LEU A 121 4.40 -16.03 11.32
N GLU A 122 5.55 -15.39 11.48
CA GLU A 122 6.35 -14.85 10.37
C GLU A 122 6.80 -15.94 9.41
N TYR A 123 7.31 -17.06 9.97
CA TYR A 123 7.71 -18.24 9.19
C TYR A 123 6.54 -18.78 8.35
N SER A 124 5.40 -19.02 8.98
CA SER A 124 4.23 -19.61 8.30
C SER A 124 3.66 -18.65 7.26
N PHE A 125 3.58 -17.34 7.59
CA PHE A 125 3.10 -16.31 6.66
C PHE A 125 3.97 -16.24 5.41
N TRP A 126 5.29 -16.08 5.56
CA TRP A 126 6.17 -15.94 4.40
C TRP A 126 6.37 -17.25 3.64
N SER A 127 6.33 -18.39 4.32
CA SER A 127 6.28 -19.70 3.65
C SER A 127 5.03 -19.85 2.79
N ALA A 128 3.89 -19.34 3.24
CA ALA A 128 2.67 -19.32 2.43
C ALA A 128 2.81 -18.42 1.19
N MET A 129 3.40 -17.23 1.37
CA MET A 129 3.65 -16.29 0.27
C MET A 129 4.60 -16.90 -0.79
N ILE A 130 5.63 -17.63 -0.36
CA ILE A 130 6.54 -18.34 -1.26
C ILE A 130 5.77 -19.45 -2.01
N LYS A 131 4.98 -20.28 -1.31
CA LYS A 131 4.15 -21.31 -1.95
C LYS A 131 3.22 -20.74 -3.03
N TRP A 132 2.63 -19.58 -2.77
CA TRP A 132 1.82 -18.90 -3.77
C TRP A 132 2.64 -18.55 -5.02
N ARG A 133 3.81 -17.94 -4.86
CA ARG A 133 4.69 -17.58 -5.98
C ARG A 133 5.24 -18.80 -6.74
N GLU A 134 5.33 -19.95 -6.10
CA GLU A 134 5.63 -21.25 -6.72
C GLU A 134 4.42 -21.88 -7.45
N GLY A 135 3.26 -21.22 -7.48
CA GLY A 135 2.03 -21.75 -8.08
C GLY A 135 1.26 -22.74 -7.19
N LYS A 136 1.67 -22.94 -5.92
CA LYS A 136 0.99 -23.83 -4.96
C LYS A 136 -0.12 -23.08 -4.22
N VAL A 137 -1.05 -22.51 -4.98
CA VAL A 137 -2.09 -21.57 -4.52
C VAL A 137 -2.90 -22.12 -3.35
N GLN A 138 -3.47 -23.32 -3.48
CA GLN A 138 -4.31 -23.90 -2.42
C GLN A 138 -3.52 -24.15 -1.14
N ALA A 139 -2.27 -24.58 -1.25
CA ALA A 139 -1.41 -24.79 -0.08
C ALA A 139 -1.09 -23.45 0.63
N ALA A 140 -0.89 -22.37 -0.11
CA ALA A 140 -0.70 -21.02 0.42
C ALA A 140 -1.94 -20.55 1.20
N ILE A 141 -3.12 -20.64 0.59
CA ILE A 141 -4.40 -20.26 1.24
C ILE A 141 -4.66 -21.10 2.49
N ASN A 142 -4.45 -22.41 2.44
CA ASN A 142 -4.64 -23.28 3.60
C ASN A 142 -3.71 -22.89 4.75
N LEU A 143 -2.44 -22.61 4.45
CA LEU A 143 -1.45 -22.21 5.46
C LEU A 143 -1.80 -20.85 6.08
N LEU A 144 -2.14 -19.85 5.28
CA LEU A 144 -2.61 -18.54 5.78
C LEU A 144 -3.90 -18.67 6.61
N SER A 145 -4.85 -19.50 6.16
CA SER A 145 -6.12 -19.70 6.87
C SER A 145 -5.91 -20.39 8.23
N SER A 146 -4.94 -21.30 8.35
CA SER A 146 -4.60 -21.96 9.61
C SER A 146 -4.13 -20.96 10.69
N LEU A 147 -3.49 -19.85 10.28
CA LEU A 147 -3.02 -18.80 11.17
C LEU A 147 -4.17 -18.02 11.84
N ASN A 148 -5.38 -18.03 11.28
CA ASN A 148 -6.54 -17.39 11.89
C ASN A 148 -6.92 -17.96 13.26
N ASN A 149 -6.51 -19.20 13.56
CA ASN A 149 -6.75 -19.86 14.84
C ASN A 149 -5.66 -19.57 15.89
N ALA A 150 -4.57 -18.91 15.49
CA ALA A 150 -3.51 -18.52 16.42
C ALA A 150 -3.95 -17.32 17.28
N LYS A 151 -3.31 -17.15 18.43
CA LYS A 151 -3.48 -15.95 19.27
C LYS A 151 -2.71 -14.77 18.65
N ILE A 152 -3.30 -14.18 17.64
CA ILE A 152 -2.76 -13.03 16.89
C ILE A 152 -3.61 -11.78 17.11
N ASN A 153 -2.99 -10.61 17.01
CA ASN A 153 -3.72 -9.35 17.11
C ASN A 153 -4.47 -9.01 15.79
N ASN A 154 -5.36 -8.02 15.85
CA ASN A 154 -6.17 -7.63 14.70
C ASN A 154 -5.34 -7.17 13.49
N ASN A 155 -4.20 -6.51 13.70
CA ASN A 155 -3.36 -6.04 12.60
C ASN A 155 -2.69 -7.23 11.88
N GLU A 156 -2.22 -8.24 12.63
CA GLU A 156 -1.68 -9.47 12.07
C GLU A 156 -2.76 -10.23 11.30
N LYS A 157 -3.96 -10.34 11.87
CA LYS A 157 -5.10 -10.98 11.21
C LYS A 157 -5.51 -10.25 9.93
N ALA A 158 -5.53 -8.92 9.95
CA ALA A 158 -5.81 -8.14 8.76
C ALA A 158 -4.77 -8.36 7.64
N LYS A 159 -3.47 -8.43 7.99
CA LYS A 159 -2.42 -8.76 7.02
C LYS A 159 -2.62 -10.13 6.37
N ILE A 160 -3.05 -11.14 7.15
CA ILE A 160 -3.39 -12.47 6.63
C ILE A 160 -4.55 -12.38 5.63
N TYR A 161 -5.63 -11.66 5.99
CA TYR A 161 -6.77 -11.49 5.10
C TYR A 161 -6.39 -10.75 3.82
N MET A 162 -5.56 -9.69 3.91
CA MET A 162 -5.07 -8.98 2.73
C MET A 162 -4.19 -9.87 1.84
N ALA A 163 -3.35 -10.73 2.43
CA ALA A 163 -2.54 -11.69 1.67
C ALA A 163 -3.43 -12.71 0.92
N ILE A 164 -4.46 -13.26 1.57
CA ILE A 164 -5.42 -14.16 0.93
C ILE A 164 -6.18 -13.43 -0.19
N ALA A 165 -6.58 -12.18 0.03
CA ALA A 165 -7.23 -11.36 -0.99
C ALA A 165 -6.34 -11.14 -2.22
N GLU A 166 -5.04 -10.91 -2.01
CA GLU A 166 -4.06 -10.77 -3.08
C GLU A 166 -3.95 -12.04 -3.93
N ILE A 167 -3.89 -13.20 -3.26
CA ILE A 167 -3.85 -14.51 -3.92
C ILE A 167 -5.09 -14.69 -4.79
N TYR A 168 -6.29 -14.44 -4.25
CA TYR A 168 -7.53 -14.56 -5.00
C TYR A 168 -7.61 -13.58 -6.17
N PHE A 169 -7.08 -12.36 -5.99
CA PHE A 169 -7.02 -11.37 -7.07
C PHE A 169 -6.13 -11.83 -8.24
N ASP A 170 -4.95 -12.38 -7.96
CA ASP A 170 -4.06 -12.94 -8.99
C ASP A 170 -4.71 -14.11 -9.73
N GLU A 171 -5.49 -14.93 -9.03
CA GLU A 171 -6.25 -16.06 -9.59
C GLU A 171 -7.53 -15.63 -10.33
N LYS A 172 -7.79 -14.31 -10.47
CA LYS A 172 -8.99 -13.74 -11.10
C LYS A 172 -10.31 -14.10 -10.37
N MET A 173 -10.21 -14.43 -9.10
CA MET A 173 -11.34 -14.69 -8.21
C MET A 173 -11.68 -13.41 -7.42
N GLU A 174 -12.22 -12.44 -8.14
CA GLU A 174 -12.35 -11.07 -7.65
C GLU A 174 -13.39 -10.94 -6.53
N SER A 175 -14.45 -11.75 -6.56
CA SER A 175 -15.47 -11.79 -5.49
C SER A 175 -14.86 -12.21 -4.17
N GLU A 176 -14.11 -13.30 -4.16
CA GLU A 176 -13.41 -13.83 -2.99
C GLU A 176 -12.34 -12.86 -2.49
N SER A 177 -11.62 -12.22 -3.42
CA SER A 177 -10.66 -11.17 -3.08
C SER A 177 -11.33 -10.03 -2.32
N MET A 178 -12.45 -9.51 -2.84
CA MET A 178 -13.20 -8.44 -2.19
C MET A 178 -13.73 -8.85 -0.82
N ASP A 179 -14.21 -10.08 -0.64
CA ASP A 179 -14.71 -10.58 0.64
C ASP A 179 -13.61 -10.63 1.70
N TYR A 180 -12.39 -11.01 1.33
CA TYR A 180 -11.25 -11.00 2.24
C TYR A 180 -10.74 -9.58 2.54
N LEU A 181 -10.81 -8.66 1.58
CA LEU A 181 -10.52 -7.25 1.84
C LEU A 181 -11.54 -6.64 2.82
N GLU A 182 -12.83 -6.97 2.72
CA GLU A 182 -13.85 -6.53 3.68
C GLU A 182 -13.55 -7.05 5.09
N LYS A 183 -13.24 -8.35 5.24
CA LYS A 183 -12.82 -8.92 6.53
C LYS A 183 -11.62 -8.18 7.13
N ALA A 184 -10.65 -7.78 6.30
CA ALA A 184 -9.51 -6.99 6.76
C ALA A 184 -9.94 -5.59 7.21
N ALA A 185 -10.78 -4.89 6.42
CA ALA A 185 -11.25 -3.54 6.73
C ALA A 185 -12.10 -3.48 8.01
N GLU A 186 -12.88 -4.52 8.32
CA GLU A 186 -13.71 -4.59 9.52
C GLU A 186 -12.88 -4.57 10.81
N ILE A 187 -11.73 -5.26 10.82
CA ILE A 187 -10.91 -5.45 12.02
C ILE A 187 -9.80 -4.41 12.20
N ILE A 188 -9.40 -3.72 11.12
CA ILE A 188 -8.41 -2.64 11.18
C ILE A 188 -9.00 -1.42 11.92
N LYS A 189 -8.23 -0.91 12.89
CA LYS A 189 -8.61 0.28 13.67
C LYS A 189 -8.12 1.58 13.06
N ASP A 190 -7.00 1.57 12.36
CA ASP A 190 -6.44 2.77 11.73
C ASP A 190 -7.36 3.25 10.59
N PRO A 191 -7.91 4.49 10.67
CA PRO A 191 -8.81 4.99 9.63
C PRO A 191 -8.13 5.15 8.27
N ALA A 192 -6.83 5.49 8.23
CA ALA A 192 -6.13 5.68 6.98
C ALA A 192 -5.93 4.34 6.24
N GLU A 193 -5.50 3.29 6.95
CA GLU A 193 -5.39 1.94 6.40
C GLU A 193 -6.77 1.41 5.97
N LYS A 194 -7.79 1.60 6.81
CA LYS A 194 -9.17 1.24 6.49
C LYS A 194 -9.66 1.93 5.22
N GLY A 195 -9.39 3.23 5.08
CA GLY A 195 -9.72 4.00 3.89
C GLY A 195 -9.06 3.47 2.62
N GLN A 196 -7.80 3.04 2.71
CA GLN A 196 -7.07 2.45 1.58
C GLN A 196 -7.66 1.10 1.15
N ILE A 197 -8.05 0.25 2.10
CA ILE A 197 -8.67 -1.05 1.79
C ILE A 197 -10.02 -0.84 1.10
N TYR A 198 -10.87 0.03 1.66
CA TYR A 198 -12.15 0.33 1.04
C TYR A 198 -12.01 0.98 -0.34
N TYR A 199 -10.97 1.79 -0.56
CA TYR A 199 -10.69 2.35 -1.89
C TYR A 199 -10.40 1.23 -2.90
N ARG A 200 -9.61 0.22 -2.51
CA ARG A 200 -9.34 -0.95 -3.37
C ARG A 200 -10.62 -1.77 -3.65
N ILE A 201 -11.44 -2.03 -2.62
CA ILE A 201 -12.73 -2.72 -2.80
C ILE A 201 -13.63 -1.95 -3.76
N ALA A 202 -13.71 -0.63 -3.58
CA ALA A 202 -14.54 0.25 -4.39
C ALA A 202 -14.12 0.24 -5.87
N ASP A 203 -12.83 0.37 -6.13
CA ASP A 203 -12.29 0.35 -7.50
C ASP A 203 -12.54 -1.01 -8.18
N LEU A 204 -12.23 -2.12 -7.51
CA LEU A 204 -12.51 -3.48 -8.02
C LEU A 204 -14.00 -3.67 -8.31
N SER A 205 -14.86 -3.27 -7.37
CA SER A 205 -16.31 -3.38 -7.54
C SER A 205 -16.82 -2.52 -8.69
N PHE A 206 -16.25 -1.32 -8.88
CA PHE A 206 -16.60 -0.43 -9.99
C PHE A 206 -16.20 -1.03 -11.36
N GLU A 207 -14.97 -1.55 -11.46
CA GLU A 207 -14.47 -2.20 -12.69
C GLU A 207 -15.32 -3.42 -13.05
N ASN A 208 -15.75 -4.19 -12.04
CA ASN A 208 -16.62 -5.35 -12.22
C ASN A 208 -18.11 -5.00 -12.33
N LYS A 209 -18.48 -3.71 -12.36
CA LYS A 209 -19.85 -3.22 -12.46
C LYS A 209 -20.77 -3.67 -11.31
N VAL A 210 -20.20 -4.02 -10.15
CA VAL A 210 -20.92 -4.29 -8.90
C VAL A 210 -21.17 -2.96 -8.20
N TYR A 211 -22.03 -2.13 -8.77
CA TYR A 211 -22.16 -0.71 -8.41
C TYR A 211 -22.64 -0.47 -6.98
N ASP A 212 -23.50 -1.32 -6.44
CA ASP A 212 -23.96 -1.17 -5.05
C ASP A 212 -22.82 -1.35 -4.06
N ARG A 213 -21.97 -2.37 -4.27
CA ARG A 213 -20.77 -2.60 -3.45
C ARG A 213 -19.74 -1.49 -3.62
N ALA A 214 -19.53 -1.03 -4.86
CA ALA A 214 -18.64 0.08 -5.15
C ALA A 214 -19.08 1.35 -4.41
N LEU A 215 -20.37 1.70 -4.48
CA LEU A 215 -20.93 2.88 -3.82
C LEU A 215 -20.80 2.81 -2.29
N ALA A 216 -21.15 1.67 -1.69
CA ALA A 216 -20.98 1.46 -0.25
C ALA A 216 -19.53 1.61 0.18
N SER A 217 -18.59 1.07 -0.60
CA SER A 217 -17.16 1.13 -0.32
C SER A 217 -16.60 2.55 -0.52
N TYR A 218 -17.00 3.28 -1.58
CA TYR A 218 -16.64 4.70 -1.74
C TYR A 218 -17.14 5.57 -0.59
N GLN A 219 -18.32 5.30 -0.03
CA GLN A 219 -18.80 5.98 1.18
C GLN A 219 -17.87 5.74 2.39
N GLN A 220 -17.32 4.53 2.53
CA GLN A 220 -16.34 4.24 3.56
C GLN A 220 -15.00 4.95 3.29
N VAL A 221 -14.59 5.10 2.03
CA VAL A 221 -13.42 5.92 1.66
C VAL A 221 -13.61 7.37 2.09
N ILE A 222 -14.75 7.97 1.74
CA ILE A 222 -15.08 9.37 2.10
C ILE A 222 -15.04 9.56 3.63
N LYS A 223 -15.48 8.57 4.38
CA LYS A 223 -15.50 8.63 5.85
C LYS A 223 -14.15 8.45 6.50
N ASN A 224 -13.29 7.57 5.97
CA ASN A 224 -12.09 7.08 6.65
C ASN A 224 -10.78 7.58 6.03
N SER A 225 -10.73 7.83 4.71
CA SER A 225 -9.47 8.20 4.05
C SER A 225 -8.97 9.58 4.48
N GLN A 226 -7.67 9.66 4.78
CA GLN A 226 -6.96 10.91 5.03
C GLN A 226 -6.45 11.56 3.72
N SER A 227 -6.53 10.86 2.60
CA SER A 227 -6.11 11.35 1.29
C SER A 227 -7.23 12.16 0.64
N LYS A 228 -7.07 13.49 0.58
CA LYS A 228 -8.01 14.38 -0.13
C LYS A 228 -8.25 13.92 -1.56
N LYS A 229 -7.22 13.45 -2.25
CA LYS A 229 -7.32 12.93 -3.63
C LYS A 229 -8.24 11.70 -3.70
N GLN A 230 -8.09 10.73 -2.79
CA GLN A 230 -8.96 9.56 -2.75
C GLN A 230 -10.40 9.93 -2.43
N VAL A 231 -10.62 10.89 -1.52
CA VAL A 231 -11.97 11.39 -1.19
C VAL A 231 -12.61 12.08 -2.41
N GLN A 232 -11.87 12.91 -3.14
CA GLN A 232 -12.35 13.54 -4.38
C GLN A 232 -12.70 12.50 -5.44
N GLU A 233 -11.83 11.51 -5.65
CA GLU A 233 -12.05 10.42 -6.59
C GLU A 233 -13.28 9.58 -6.20
N ALA A 234 -13.41 9.21 -4.93
CA ALA A 234 -14.55 8.45 -4.42
C ALA A 234 -15.89 9.18 -4.65
N ASN A 235 -15.91 10.51 -4.47
CA ASN A 235 -17.10 11.31 -4.76
C ASN A 235 -17.41 11.33 -6.26
N LEU A 236 -16.41 11.53 -7.12
CA LEU A 236 -16.57 11.53 -8.57
C LEU A 236 -17.09 10.16 -9.04
N ARG A 237 -16.50 9.05 -8.57
CA ARG A 237 -16.94 7.69 -8.90
C ARG A 237 -18.37 7.42 -8.41
N SER A 238 -18.73 7.91 -7.23
CA SER A 238 -20.11 7.78 -6.72
C SER A 238 -21.12 8.46 -7.64
N VAL A 239 -20.79 9.64 -8.17
CA VAL A 239 -21.63 10.33 -9.16
C VAL A 239 -21.73 9.55 -10.47
N GLN A 240 -20.60 8.99 -10.95
CA GLN A 240 -20.61 8.14 -12.13
C GLN A 240 -21.54 6.93 -11.95
N ILE A 241 -21.53 6.31 -10.76
CA ILE A 241 -22.45 5.20 -10.46
C ILE A 241 -23.91 5.68 -10.48
N TYR A 242 -24.23 6.84 -9.86
CA TYR A 242 -25.60 7.38 -9.92
C TYR A 242 -26.08 7.56 -11.38
N ARG A 243 -25.21 8.12 -12.23
CA ARG A 243 -25.52 8.27 -13.66
C ARG A 243 -25.72 6.91 -14.35
N LEU A 244 -24.84 5.93 -14.10
CA LEU A 244 -24.93 4.59 -14.69
C LEU A 244 -26.15 3.82 -14.24
N ASN A 245 -26.62 4.04 -13.01
CA ASN A 245 -27.85 3.45 -12.46
C ASN A 245 -29.12 4.18 -12.92
N GLY A 246 -29.00 5.31 -13.63
CA GLY A 246 -30.15 6.10 -14.06
C GLY A 246 -30.66 7.12 -13.03
N ASP A 247 -29.99 7.27 -11.90
CA ASP A 247 -30.33 8.24 -10.85
C ASP A 247 -29.84 9.66 -11.24
N LEU A 248 -30.30 10.16 -12.40
CA LEU A 248 -29.78 11.37 -13.05
C LEU A 248 -29.96 12.63 -12.21
N ASP A 249 -31.09 12.76 -11.53
CA ASP A 249 -31.35 13.91 -10.64
C ASP A 249 -30.40 13.95 -9.45
N LYS A 250 -30.16 12.78 -8.84
CA LYS A 250 -29.22 12.64 -7.73
C LYS A 250 -27.78 12.96 -8.17
N ALA A 251 -27.36 12.44 -9.32
CA ALA A 251 -26.08 12.73 -9.91
C ALA A 251 -25.90 14.23 -10.16
N THR A 252 -26.87 14.86 -10.82
CA THR A 252 -26.86 16.30 -11.14
C THR A 252 -26.79 17.17 -9.87
N LYS A 253 -27.61 16.86 -8.88
CA LYS A 253 -27.62 17.60 -7.59
C LYS A 253 -26.28 17.46 -6.86
N THR A 254 -25.72 16.26 -6.86
CA THR A 254 -24.44 16.00 -6.18
C THR A 254 -23.30 16.75 -6.86
N ILE A 255 -23.20 16.73 -8.20
CA ILE A 255 -22.17 17.50 -8.93
C ILE A 255 -22.32 19.00 -8.66
N LYS A 256 -23.52 19.55 -8.78
CA LYS A 256 -23.74 20.98 -8.54
C LYS A 256 -23.32 21.39 -7.12
N GLY A 257 -23.56 20.53 -6.12
CA GLY A 257 -23.05 20.75 -4.77
C GLY A 257 -21.54 20.75 -4.67
N MET A 258 -20.87 19.80 -5.33
CA MET A 258 -19.41 19.71 -5.34
C MET A 258 -18.75 20.87 -6.08
N LEU A 259 -19.35 21.40 -7.14
CA LEU A 259 -18.84 22.56 -7.86
C LEU A 259 -18.91 23.88 -7.06
N LEU A 260 -19.65 23.91 -5.96
CA LEU A 260 -19.72 25.04 -5.01
C LEU A 260 -18.69 24.90 -3.87
N ASP A 261 -17.98 23.78 -3.76
CA ASP A 261 -17.05 23.51 -2.69
C ASP A 261 -15.60 23.49 -3.22
N ASP A 262 -14.78 24.41 -2.71
CA ASP A 262 -13.36 24.55 -3.07
C ASP A 262 -12.51 23.31 -2.85
N VAL A 263 -12.94 22.40 -1.99
CA VAL A 263 -12.29 21.10 -1.78
C VAL A 263 -12.21 20.30 -3.09
N PHE A 264 -13.19 20.46 -3.99
CA PHE A 264 -13.27 19.73 -5.26
C PHE A 264 -12.65 20.49 -6.45
N LYS A 265 -12.08 21.68 -6.28
CA LYS A 265 -11.42 22.44 -7.36
C LYS A 265 -10.48 21.59 -8.23
N PRO A 266 -9.64 20.70 -7.68
CA PRO A 266 -8.74 19.88 -8.50
C PRO A 266 -9.45 18.96 -9.50
N ILE A 267 -10.73 18.67 -9.30
CA ILE A 267 -11.52 17.78 -10.16
C ILE A 267 -12.71 18.49 -10.84
N PHE A 268 -12.81 19.81 -10.77
CA PHE A 268 -13.92 20.56 -11.37
C PHE A 268 -14.10 20.25 -12.86
N GLY A 269 -13.02 20.20 -13.65
CA GLY A 269 -13.12 19.82 -15.05
C GLY A 269 -13.73 18.42 -15.26
N SER A 270 -13.41 17.46 -14.39
CA SER A 270 -14.00 16.11 -14.44
C SER A 270 -15.49 16.11 -14.03
N LEU A 271 -15.88 16.96 -13.06
CA LEU A 271 -17.26 17.11 -12.63
C LEU A 271 -18.11 17.77 -13.73
N GLU A 272 -17.61 18.81 -14.39
CA GLU A 272 -18.25 19.45 -15.53
C GLU A 272 -18.44 18.45 -16.68
N LEU A 273 -17.44 17.63 -16.94
CA LEU A 273 -17.55 16.58 -17.97
C LEU A 273 -18.62 15.53 -17.64
N GLU A 274 -18.78 15.16 -16.36
CA GLU A 274 -19.88 14.28 -15.94
C GLU A 274 -21.25 14.97 -16.07
N LEU A 275 -21.35 16.31 -15.87
CA LEU A 275 -22.57 17.06 -16.20
C LEU A 275 -22.90 17.02 -17.69
N VAL A 276 -21.90 17.14 -18.55
CA VAL A 276 -22.09 16.97 -20.01
C VAL A 276 -22.73 15.63 -20.31
N LYS A 277 -22.16 14.53 -19.75
CA LYS A 277 -22.68 13.16 -19.96
C LYS A 277 -24.11 13.00 -19.44
N LEU A 278 -24.46 13.68 -18.32
CA LEU A 278 -25.81 13.69 -17.78
C LEU A 278 -26.79 14.41 -18.70
N TYR A 279 -26.42 15.60 -19.21
CA TYR A 279 -27.24 16.38 -20.13
C TYR A 279 -27.43 15.63 -21.46
N ASP A 280 -26.37 15.00 -21.98
CA ASP A 280 -26.44 14.16 -23.17
C ASP A 280 -27.43 12.99 -23.01
N GLN A 281 -27.36 12.27 -21.88
CA GLN A 281 -28.26 11.20 -21.54
C GLN A 281 -29.74 11.66 -21.39
N GLN A 282 -29.95 12.90 -20.94
CA GLN A 282 -31.25 13.57 -20.86
C GLN A 282 -31.70 14.21 -22.18
N LYS A 283 -30.90 14.10 -23.26
CA LYS A 283 -31.11 14.74 -24.55
C LYS A 283 -31.15 16.28 -24.51
N MET A 284 -30.49 16.87 -23.51
CA MET A 284 -30.33 18.32 -23.32
C MET A 284 -29.06 18.79 -24.07
N PHE A 285 -29.05 18.65 -25.39
CA PHE A 285 -27.84 18.84 -26.19
C PHE A 285 -27.30 20.28 -26.18
N THR A 286 -28.16 21.28 -26.05
CA THR A 286 -27.75 22.69 -25.94
C THR A 286 -26.95 22.92 -24.67
N GLU A 287 -27.43 22.42 -23.54
CA GLU A 287 -26.77 22.53 -22.25
C GLU A 287 -25.46 21.74 -22.24
N ALA A 288 -25.44 20.56 -22.85
CA ALA A 288 -24.24 19.75 -22.99
C ALA A 288 -23.17 20.52 -23.80
N ASN A 289 -23.54 21.10 -24.94
CA ASN A 289 -22.62 21.84 -25.80
C ASN A 289 -22.05 23.08 -25.10
N ASN A 290 -22.91 23.88 -24.45
CA ASN A 290 -22.45 25.05 -23.68
C ASN A 290 -21.44 24.67 -22.59
N ARG A 291 -21.64 23.51 -21.92
CA ARG A 291 -20.68 23.01 -20.91
C ARG A 291 -19.37 22.56 -21.53
N LEU A 292 -19.42 21.88 -22.69
CA LEU A 292 -18.21 21.48 -23.40
C LEU A 292 -17.35 22.69 -23.76
N GLU A 293 -17.95 23.75 -24.29
CA GLU A 293 -17.24 24.99 -24.59
C GLU A 293 -16.63 25.63 -23.33
N SER A 294 -17.37 25.67 -22.22
CA SER A 294 -16.83 26.16 -20.92
C SER A 294 -15.64 25.32 -20.44
N ILE A 295 -15.69 23.97 -20.57
CA ILE A 295 -14.57 23.08 -20.20
C ILE A 295 -13.32 23.43 -21.01
N LEU A 296 -13.46 23.71 -22.32
CA LEU A 296 -12.31 24.07 -23.17
C LEU A 296 -11.69 25.40 -22.77
N GLN A 297 -12.52 26.35 -22.33
CA GLN A 297 -12.08 27.67 -21.92
C GLN A 297 -11.46 27.68 -20.52
N ASP A 298 -12.12 27.03 -19.53
CA ASP A 298 -11.78 27.13 -18.11
C ASP A 298 -10.71 26.10 -17.68
N TYR A 299 -10.64 24.94 -18.37
CA TYR A 299 -9.74 23.84 -18.04
C TYR A 299 -8.86 23.39 -19.22
N PRO A 300 -8.16 24.32 -19.92
CA PRO A 300 -7.35 23.98 -21.08
C PRO A 300 -6.20 23.04 -20.71
N LYS A 301 -5.83 22.14 -21.64
CA LYS A 301 -4.72 21.19 -21.47
C LYS A 301 -4.92 20.17 -20.32
N THR A 302 -6.17 19.90 -19.95
CA THR A 302 -6.54 18.85 -18.98
C THR A 302 -7.07 17.62 -19.70
N LYS A 303 -7.20 16.48 -18.96
CA LYS A 303 -7.88 15.30 -19.48
C LYS A 303 -9.34 15.62 -19.83
N ALA A 304 -10.00 16.48 -19.07
CA ALA A 304 -11.38 16.89 -19.32
C ALA A 304 -11.51 17.65 -20.64
N SER A 305 -10.60 18.60 -20.95
CA SER A 305 -10.63 19.30 -22.23
C SER A 305 -10.34 18.37 -23.43
N ALA A 306 -9.45 17.39 -23.28
CA ALA A 306 -9.21 16.41 -24.34
C ALA A 306 -10.46 15.56 -24.64
N GLU A 307 -11.18 15.13 -23.61
CA GLU A 307 -12.43 14.38 -23.75
C GLU A 307 -13.56 15.28 -24.29
N ALA A 308 -13.61 16.57 -23.90
CA ALA A 308 -14.56 17.53 -24.42
C ALA A 308 -14.39 17.74 -25.94
N TYR A 309 -13.15 17.88 -26.44
CA TYR A 309 -12.88 17.94 -27.88
C TYR A 309 -13.35 16.68 -28.60
N TYR A 310 -13.13 15.50 -28.03
CA TYR A 310 -13.59 14.24 -28.61
C TYR A 310 -15.12 14.18 -28.73
N ILE A 311 -15.85 14.61 -27.68
CA ILE A 311 -17.34 14.64 -27.68
C ILE A 311 -17.85 15.63 -28.72
N LEU A 312 -17.28 16.85 -28.78
CA LEU A 312 -17.66 17.86 -29.79
C LEU A 312 -17.41 17.35 -31.22
N GLY A 313 -16.29 16.67 -31.46
CA GLY A 313 -16.00 16.05 -32.74
C GLY A 313 -17.05 15.02 -33.12
N ASN A 314 -17.49 14.18 -32.22
CA ASN A 314 -18.56 13.22 -32.44
C ASN A 314 -19.91 13.89 -32.72
N TYR A 315 -20.24 15.00 -32.04
CA TYR A 315 -21.45 15.76 -32.34
C TYR A 315 -21.43 16.37 -33.74
N ALA A 316 -20.30 16.94 -34.16
CA ALA A 316 -20.15 17.47 -35.50
C ALA A 316 -20.36 16.40 -36.58
N ILE A 317 -19.74 15.22 -36.40
CA ILE A 317 -19.92 14.10 -37.35
C ILE A 317 -21.36 13.60 -37.36
N SER A 318 -22.06 13.55 -36.23
CA SER A 318 -23.44 13.06 -36.13
C SER A 318 -24.48 14.01 -36.78
N GLN A 319 -24.13 15.31 -36.94
CA GLN A 319 -24.98 16.29 -37.57
C GLN A 319 -24.78 16.41 -39.09
N GLU A 320 -23.71 15.83 -39.64
CA GLU A 320 -23.43 15.78 -41.08
C GLU A 320 -24.09 14.59 -41.79
N TRP A 321 -24.79 13.70 -41.07
CA TRP A 321 -25.56 12.56 -41.59
C TRP A 321 -27.04 12.70 -41.26
#